data_8923121ebcf76089a74c20e185848934
#
_entry.id   8923121ebcf76089a74c20e185848934
#
_cell.length_a   1.000
_cell.length_b   1.000
_cell.length_c   1.000
_cell.angle_alpha   90.00
_cell.angle_beta   90.00
_cell.angle_gamma   90.00
#
_symmetry.space_group_name_H-M   'P 1'
#
loop_
_entity.id
_entity.type
_entity.pdbx_description
1 polymer ?
#
loop_
_entity_poly.entity_id
_entity_poly.type
_entity_poly.pdbx_seq_one_letter_code
_entity_poly.pdbx_strand_id
1 'polypeptide(L)'
;MKNTNEDLLKRHICELEEKLLSAEVRTCPEELSGLLTDDFFEFGSSGKVWYKQDLMGEDGAGEVRMILSGFELHLLSETAALTTYRILNEETGGATLRSSIWKQQDGRWQMFFHQGTPAGSPSHI
;
A
#
# COMPACT_ATOMS: atom_id res chain seq x y z
N MET A 1 -10.77 -10.31 24.94
CA MET A 1 -11.78 -10.15 23.90
C MET A 1 -11.24 -9.41 22.72
N LYS A 2 -11.59 -9.85 21.52
CA LYS A 2 -11.07 -9.25 20.33
C LYS A 2 -11.61 -7.84 20.12
N ASN A 3 -10.76 -6.92 19.67
CA ASN A 3 -11.19 -5.56 19.37
C ASN A 3 -11.85 -5.51 18.00
N THR A 4 -13.18 -5.50 17.99
CA THR A 4 -13.97 -5.48 16.77
C THR A 4 -13.66 -4.27 15.89
N ASN A 5 -13.38 -3.12 16.51
CA ASN A 5 -13.05 -1.90 15.78
C ASN A 5 -11.72 -2.03 15.04
N GLU A 6 -10.73 -2.67 15.65
CA GLU A 6 -9.46 -2.92 14.97
C GLU A 6 -9.62 -3.91 13.81
N ASP A 7 -10.47 -4.93 13.98
CA ASP A 7 -10.73 -5.89 12.92
C ASP A 7 -11.42 -5.22 11.73
N LEU A 8 -12.35 -4.32 11.97
CA LEU A 8 -13.03 -3.57 10.93
C LEU A 8 -12.06 -2.62 10.22
N LEU A 9 -11.21 -1.97 10.99
CA LEU A 9 -10.21 -1.07 10.42
C LEU A 9 -9.22 -1.84 9.57
N LYS A 10 -8.75 -2.98 10.05
CA LYS A 10 -7.83 -3.84 9.30
C LYS A 10 -8.43 -4.21 7.95
N ARG A 11 -9.69 -4.62 7.94
CA ARG A 11 -10.37 -4.97 6.69
C ARG A 11 -10.49 -3.76 5.78
N HIS A 12 -10.86 -2.61 6.32
CA HIS A 12 -11.02 -1.39 5.54
C HIS A 12 -9.69 -0.98 4.88
N ILE A 13 -8.61 -0.94 5.66
CA ILE A 13 -7.31 -0.54 5.13
C ILE A 13 -6.80 -1.57 4.12
N CYS A 14 -7.05 -2.86 4.38
CA CYS A 14 -6.68 -3.91 3.41
C CYS A 14 -7.39 -3.68 2.07
N GLU A 15 -8.66 -3.32 2.11
CA GLU A 15 -9.39 -3.02 0.88
C GLU A 15 -8.80 -1.82 0.14
N LEU A 16 -8.33 -0.80 0.88
CA LEU A 16 -7.69 0.36 0.26
C LEU A 16 -6.34 -0.03 -0.36
N GLU A 17 -5.58 -0.89 0.32
CA GLU A 17 -4.31 -1.39 -0.23
C GLU A 17 -4.57 -2.18 -1.52
N GLU A 18 -5.61 -3.00 -1.53
CA GLU A 18 -5.96 -3.76 -2.73
C GLU A 18 -6.43 -2.86 -3.86
N LYS A 19 -7.14 -1.78 -3.55
CA LYS A 19 -7.53 -0.79 -4.56
C LYS A 19 -6.31 -0.19 -5.24
N LEU A 20 -5.25 0.08 -4.47
CA LEU A 20 -4.02 0.64 -5.02
C LEU A 20 -3.30 -0.34 -5.94
N LEU A 21 -3.64 -1.62 -5.89
CA LEU A 21 -3.11 -2.63 -6.79
C LEU A 21 -4.03 -2.89 -7.99
N SER A 22 -5.25 -2.36 -7.96
CA SER A 22 -6.21 -2.60 -9.03
C SER A 22 -5.92 -1.72 -10.24
N ALA A 23 -6.15 -2.27 -11.44
CA ALA A 23 -5.97 -1.53 -12.67
C ALA A 23 -6.88 -0.30 -12.72
N GLU A 24 -8.12 -0.45 -12.22
CA GLU A 24 -9.09 0.65 -12.22
C GLU A 24 -8.58 1.89 -11.50
N VAL A 25 -7.96 1.70 -10.34
CA VAL A 25 -7.45 2.83 -9.55
C VAL A 25 -6.11 3.30 -10.10
N ARG A 26 -5.21 2.37 -10.41
CA ARG A 26 -3.86 2.73 -10.85
C ARG A 26 -3.85 3.51 -12.16
N THR A 27 -4.82 3.26 -13.02
CA THR A 27 -4.92 3.98 -14.30
C THR A 27 -5.84 5.19 -14.24
N CYS A 28 -6.39 5.51 -13.07
CA CYS A 28 -7.25 6.68 -12.89
C CYS A 28 -6.59 7.65 -11.90
N PRO A 29 -5.94 8.73 -12.38
CA PRO A 29 -5.25 9.67 -11.50
C PRO A 29 -6.11 10.25 -10.39
N GLU A 30 -7.38 10.52 -10.65
CA GLU A 30 -8.27 11.09 -9.64
C GLU A 30 -8.51 10.14 -8.48
N GLU A 31 -8.76 8.86 -8.76
CA GLU A 31 -8.99 7.88 -7.72
C GLU A 31 -7.70 7.58 -6.97
N LEU A 32 -6.59 7.46 -7.70
CA LEU A 32 -5.29 7.24 -7.09
C LEU A 32 -4.93 8.40 -6.17
N SER A 33 -5.16 9.63 -6.62
CA SER A 33 -4.88 10.82 -5.81
C SER A 33 -5.67 10.84 -4.51
N GLY A 34 -6.93 10.37 -4.56
CA GLY A 34 -7.79 10.35 -3.38
C GLY A 34 -7.33 9.38 -2.30
N LEU A 35 -6.51 8.40 -2.66
CA LEU A 35 -6.00 7.42 -1.72
C LEU A 35 -4.64 7.78 -1.12
N LEU A 36 -4.00 8.82 -1.64
CA LEU A 36 -2.67 9.24 -1.20
C LEU A 36 -2.72 10.62 -0.57
N THR A 37 -1.96 10.84 0.50
CA THR A 37 -1.84 12.19 1.08
C THR A 37 -1.07 13.08 0.10
N ASP A 38 -1.22 14.40 0.23
CA ASP A 38 -0.51 15.31 -0.66
C ASP A 38 1.00 15.21 -0.51
N ASP A 39 1.47 14.85 0.68
CA ASP A 39 2.90 14.70 0.95
C ASP A 39 3.36 13.24 0.90
N PHE A 40 2.59 12.37 0.23
CA PHE A 40 2.94 10.96 0.06
C PHE A 40 4.32 10.79 -0.55
N PHE A 41 5.07 9.82 -0.05
CA PHE A 41 6.32 9.40 -0.68
C PHE A 41 6.52 7.90 -0.50
N GLU A 42 7.38 7.33 -1.34
CA GLU A 42 7.57 5.89 -1.39
C GLU A 42 9.04 5.56 -1.65
N PHE A 43 9.53 4.55 -0.94
CA PHE A 43 10.83 3.94 -1.25
C PHE A 43 10.55 2.68 -2.05
N GLY A 44 10.84 2.72 -3.34
CA GLY A 44 10.63 1.56 -4.20
C GLY A 44 11.64 0.46 -3.92
N SER A 45 11.32 -0.76 -4.32
CA SER A 45 12.17 -1.93 -4.09
C SER A 45 13.53 -1.83 -4.80
N SER A 46 13.64 -0.98 -5.80
CA SER A 46 14.90 -0.73 -6.51
C SER A 46 15.75 0.36 -5.86
N GLY A 47 15.25 0.98 -4.80
CA GLY A 47 15.94 2.07 -4.12
C GLY A 47 15.56 3.46 -4.59
N LYS A 48 14.68 3.55 -5.58
CA LYS A 48 14.23 4.85 -6.07
C LYS A 48 13.20 5.45 -5.12
N VAL A 49 13.27 6.77 -4.91
CA VAL A 49 12.28 7.49 -4.12
C VAL A 49 11.24 8.09 -5.05
N TRP A 50 9.98 7.84 -4.75
CA TRP A 50 8.84 8.33 -5.53
C TRP A 50 8.01 9.27 -4.68
N TYR A 51 7.44 10.29 -5.32
CA TYR A 51 6.54 11.23 -4.68
C TYR A 51 5.18 11.14 -5.35
N LYS A 52 4.14 11.71 -4.71
CA LYS A 52 2.78 11.62 -5.24
C LYS A 52 2.71 12.06 -6.71
N GLN A 53 3.35 13.18 -7.03
CA GLN A 53 3.30 13.73 -8.39
C GLN A 53 3.90 12.79 -9.43
N ASP A 54 4.85 11.94 -9.03
CA ASP A 54 5.46 10.97 -9.94
C ASP A 54 4.46 9.90 -10.38
N LEU A 55 3.41 9.68 -9.59
CA LEU A 55 2.38 8.69 -9.88
C LEU A 55 1.16 9.30 -10.56
N MET A 56 1.11 10.63 -10.67
CA MET A 56 -0.04 11.35 -11.21
C MET A 56 0.14 11.70 -12.70
N GLY A 57 0.81 10.83 -13.45
CA GLY A 57 0.93 11.01 -14.89
C GLY A 57 -0.42 10.81 -15.58
N GLU A 58 -0.44 11.05 -16.90
CA GLU A 58 -1.66 10.98 -17.69
C GLU A 58 -2.38 9.63 -17.55
N ASP A 59 -1.61 8.56 -17.46
CA ASP A 59 -2.14 7.20 -17.34
C ASP A 59 -2.07 6.64 -15.92
N GLY A 60 -1.84 7.52 -14.94
CA GLY A 60 -1.68 7.09 -13.55
C GLY A 60 -0.41 6.27 -13.35
N ALA A 61 -0.47 5.28 -12.48
CA ALA A 61 0.68 4.46 -12.10
C ALA A 61 0.84 3.19 -12.95
N GLY A 62 -0.08 2.96 -13.89
CA GLY A 62 -0.03 1.78 -14.75
C GLY A 62 -0.62 0.52 -14.11
N GLU A 63 -0.84 -0.49 -14.93
CA GLU A 63 -1.38 -1.77 -14.46
C GLU A 63 -0.31 -2.64 -13.84
N VAL A 64 -0.73 -3.43 -12.84
CA VAL A 64 0.15 -4.43 -12.22
C VAL A 64 -0.67 -5.69 -11.96
N ARG A 65 0.02 -6.84 -11.95
CA ARG A 65 -0.59 -8.13 -11.60
C ARG A 65 0.07 -8.63 -10.34
N MET A 66 -0.52 -8.28 -9.21
CA MET A 66 0.07 -8.53 -7.91
C MET A 66 -0.95 -9.15 -6.97
N ILE A 67 -0.49 -10.12 -6.19
CA ILE A 67 -1.32 -10.79 -5.17
C ILE A 67 -0.81 -10.39 -3.81
N LEU A 68 -1.71 -9.85 -3.00
CA LEU A 68 -1.42 -9.43 -1.62
C LEU A 68 -1.73 -10.58 -0.68
N SER A 69 -0.82 -10.84 0.26
CA SER A 69 -1.04 -11.85 1.30
C SER A 69 -0.35 -11.44 2.60
N GLY A 70 -0.74 -12.09 3.70
CA GLY A 70 -0.12 -11.86 4.99
C GLY A 70 -0.34 -10.47 5.55
N PHE A 71 -1.50 -9.86 5.26
CA PHE A 71 -1.79 -8.50 5.67
C PHE A 71 -1.93 -8.39 7.19
N GLU A 72 -1.20 -7.44 7.78
CA GLU A 72 -1.31 -7.11 9.20
C GLU A 72 -1.40 -5.61 9.38
N LEU A 73 -2.14 -5.20 10.40
CA LEU A 73 -2.30 -3.79 10.73
C LEU A 73 -1.89 -3.55 12.18
N HIS A 74 -1.10 -2.52 12.39
CA HIS A 74 -0.64 -2.10 13.71
C HIS A 74 -1.02 -0.64 13.92
N LEU A 75 -1.90 -0.37 14.87
CA LEU A 75 -2.26 1.02 15.18
C LEU A 75 -1.08 1.70 15.86
N LEU A 76 -0.70 2.86 15.34
CA LEU A 76 0.35 3.69 15.92
C LEU A 76 -0.26 4.77 16.78
N SER A 77 -1.47 5.20 16.44
CA SER A 77 -2.27 6.16 17.19
C SER A 77 -3.71 6.03 16.69
N GLU A 78 -4.60 6.87 17.20
CA GLU A 78 -6.00 6.87 16.73
C GLU A 78 -6.12 7.24 15.26
N THR A 79 -5.13 7.97 14.71
CA THR A 79 -5.17 8.49 13.35
C THR A 79 -4.01 8.03 12.49
N ALA A 80 -3.25 7.04 12.95
CA ALA A 80 -2.12 6.52 12.17
C ALA A 80 -1.99 5.01 12.34
N ALA A 81 -1.73 4.32 11.25
CA ALA A 81 -1.58 2.86 11.27
C ALA A 81 -0.43 2.44 10.36
N LEU A 82 0.28 1.40 10.81
CA LEU A 82 1.29 0.73 10.00
C LEU A 82 0.68 -0.55 9.46
N THR A 83 0.84 -0.80 8.17
CA THR A 83 0.44 -2.06 7.56
C THR A 83 1.67 -2.77 7.01
N THR A 84 1.66 -4.10 7.09
CA THR A 84 2.71 -4.92 6.49
C THR A 84 2.07 -6.07 5.74
N TYR A 85 2.67 -6.45 4.62
CA TYR A 85 2.13 -7.53 3.80
C TYR A 85 3.18 -7.99 2.80
N ARG A 86 2.83 -9.04 2.07
CA ARG A 86 3.67 -9.61 1.03
C ARG A 86 2.95 -9.46 -0.31
N ILE A 87 3.69 -9.09 -1.33
CA ILE A 87 3.16 -9.01 -2.69
C ILE A 87 3.91 -10.00 -3.57
N LEU A 88 3.14 -10.80 -4.30
CA LEU A 88 3.67 -11.66 -5.36
C LEU A 88 3.39 -11.00 -6.69
N ASN A 89 4.43 -10.78 -7.48
CA ASN A 89 4.26 -10.29 -8.86
C ASN A 89 4.05 -11.51 -9.74
N GLU A 90 2.85 -11.64 -10.30
CA GLU A 90 2.50 -12.81 -11.11
C GLU A 90 3.27 -12.87 -12.43
N GLU A 91 3.72 -11.73 -12.95
CA GLU A 91 4.45 -11.71 -14.21
C GLU A 91 5.89 -12.19 -14.07
N THR A 92 6.55 -11.83 -12.96
CA THR A 92 7.95 -12.16 -12.76
C THR A 92 8.17 -13.32 -11.81
N GLY A 93 7.17 -13.66 -11.01
CA GLY A 93 7.30 -14.66 -9.95
C GLY A 93 8.02 -14.13 -8.72
N GLY A 94 8.47 -12.89 -8.74
CA GLY A 94 9.18 -12.28 -7.62
C GLY A 94 8.23 -11.81 -6.53
N ALA A 95 8.74 -11.80 -5.30
CA ALA A 95 7.96 -11.34 -4.15
C ALA A 95 8.65 -10.17 -3.46
N THR A 96 7.85 -9.32 -2.83
CA THR A 96 8.36 -8.21 -2.03
C THR A 96 7.64 -8.19 -0.70
N LEU A 97 8.35 -7.75 0.34
CA LEU A 97 7.76 -7.41 1.62
C LEU A 97 7.46 -5.93 1.58
N ARG A 98 6.26 -5.55 1.98
CA ARG A 98 5.84 -4.16 1.89
C ARG A 98 5.31 -3.64 3.21
N SER A 99 5.50 -2.35 3.42
CA SER A 99 4.96 -1.65 4.57
C SER A 99 4.43 -0.30 4.13
N SER A 100 3.35 0.13 4.79
CA SER A 100 2.72 1.41 4.50
C SER A 100 2.34 2.09 5.79
N ILE A 101 2.34 3.43 5.77
CA ILE A 101 1.78 4.20 6.87
C ILE A 101 0.56 4.91 6.33
N TRP A 102 -0.57 4.69 7.00
CA TRP A 102 -1.84 5.30 6.68
C TRP A 102 -2.19 6.35 7.73
N LYS A 103 -2.72 7.47 7.29
CA LYS A 103 -3.15 8.55 8.18
C LYS A 103 -4.61 8.87 7.96
N GLN A 104 -5.32 9.15 9.05
CA GLN A 104 -6.72 9.55 8.97
C GLN A 104 -6.83 11.06 9.14
N GLN A 105 -7.51 11.70 8.19
CA GLN A 105 -7.86 13.12 8.26
C GLN A 105 -9.30 13.27 7.79
N ASP A 106 -10.08 14.00 8.54
CA ASP A 106 -11.49 14.24 8.22
C ASP A 106 -12.28 12.94 7.99
N GLY A 107 -11.97 11.93 8.81
CA GLY A 107 -12.64 10.63 8.74
C GLY A 107 -12.19 9.75 7.60
N ARG A 108 -11.21 10.17 6.83
CA ARG A 108 -10.74 9.44 5.67
C ARG A 108 -9.29 8.99 5.83
N TRP A 109 -9.04 7.70 5.54
CA TRP A 109 -7.69 7.14 5.59
C TRP A 109 -7.01 7.30 4.24
N GLN A 110 -5.77 7.80 4.26
CA GLN A 110 -4.94 7.96 3.07
C GLN A 110 -3.53 7.46 3.35
N MET A 111 -2.91 6.87 2.34
CA MET A 111 -1.54 6.39 2.47
C MET A 111 -0.58 7.58 2.45
N PHE A 112 0.30 7.61 3.45
CA PHE A 112 1.30 8.65 3.59
C PHE A 112 2.67 8.17 3.13
N PHE A 113 2.99 6.91 3.40
CA PHE A 113 4.30 6.34 3.07
C PHE A 113 4.15 4.88 2.66
N HIS A 114 4.98 4.46 1.74
CA HIS A 114 5.02 3.07 1.29
C HIS A 114 6.46 2.65 1.02
N GLN A 115 6.77 1.39 1.32
CA GLN A 115 8.09 0.84 1.05
C GLN A 115 7.97 -0.61 0.59
N GLY A 116 8.77 -0.97 -0.40
CA GLY A 116 8.88 -2.36 -0.85
C GLY A 116 10.32 -2.82 -0.73
N THR A 117 10.51 -4.05 -0.30
CA THR A 117 11.82 -4.68 -0.19
C THR A 117 11.74 -6.06 -0.83
N PRO A 118 12.67 -6.42 -1.73
CA PRO A 118 12.65 -7.76 -2.31
C PRO A 118 12.69 -8.81 -1.20
N ALA A 119 11.80 -9.79 -1.29
CA ALA A 119 11.76 -10.86 -0.31
C ALA A 119 12.84 -11.88 -0.63
N GLY A 120 13.57 -12.31 0.40
CA GLY A 120 14.56 -13.33 0.22
C GLY A 120 13.93 -14.69 -0.03
N SER A 121 14.73 -15.60 -0.54
CA SER A 121 14.30 -16.97 -0.71
C SER A 121 14.13 -17.63 0.68
N PRO A 122 13.07 -18.44 0.87
CA PRO A 122 12.89 -19.14 2.14
C PRO A 122 14.09 -19.99 2.56
N SER A 123 14.91 -20.42 1.60
CA SER A 123 16.08 -21.23 1.88
C SER A 123 17.27 -20.45 2.43
N HIS A 124 17.16 -19.16 2.56
CA HIS A 124 18.24 -18.29 3.03
C HIS A 124 18.16 -17.94 4.51
N ILE A 125 17.38 -18.63 5.23
CA ILE A 125 17.24 -18.35 6.67
C ILE A 125 18.50 -18.76 7.42
#